data_aa10ecf717014a161119ea44b626f9df
#
_entry.id   aa10ecf717014a161119ea44b626f9df
#
_cell.length_a   1.000
_cell.length_b   1.000
_cell.length_c   1.000
_cell.angle_alpha   90.00
_cell.angle_beta   90.00
_cell.angle_gamma   90.00
#
_symmetry.space_group_name_H-M   'P 1'
#
loop_
_entity.id
_entity.type
_entity.pdbx_description
1 polymer ?
#
loop_
_entity_poly.entity_id
_entity_poly.type
_entity_poly.pdbx_seq_one_letter_code
_entity_poly.pdbx_strand_id
1 'polypeptide(L)'
;MTARRKRPFVLVVEDDASLGEVVVQAFRDEGLDARLARDGDEAMRVVDELAPAAIVLDLMMPRRDGFSVLRELRSDGRIARIPVVVVTAIFGLSERMYATELGAADYVTKPFELDDLVSRVRALVASHKAA
;
A
#
# COMPACT_ATOMS: atom_id res chain seq x y z
N MET A 1 7.86 -1.84 -32.35
CA MET A 1 6.83 -2.12 -31.36
C MET A 1 6.97 -1.21 -30.14
N THR A 2 5.91 -0.68 -29.73
CA THR A 2 5.93 0.10 -28.52
C THR A 2 6.22 -0.77 -27.34
N ALA A 3 7.00 -0.27 -26.43
CA ALA A 3 7.23 -0.95 -25.19
C ALA A 3 5.89 -1.22 -24.54
N ARG A 4 5.72 -2.44 -24.09
CA ARG A 4 4.49 -2.79 -23.43
C ARG A 4 4.35 -1.96 -22.17
N ARG A 5 3.26 -1.25 -22.08
CA ARG A 5 2.97 -0.45 -20.93
C ARG A 5 2.55 -1.36 -19.78
N LYS A 6 3.24 -1.25 -18.68
CA LYS A 6 2.86 -2.02 -17.49
C LYS A 6 1.55 -1.46 -16.96
N ARG A 7 0.63 -2.32 -16.65
CA ARG A 7 -0.64 -1.90 -16.05
C ARG A 7 -0.38 -1.41 -14.64
N PRO A 8 -0.97 -0.28 -14.25
CA PRO A 8 -0.88 0.16 -12.87
C PRO A 8 -1.47 -0.91 -11.94
N PHE A 9 -0.87 -1.09 -10.80
CA PHE A 9 -1.39 -2.06 -9.84
C PHE A 9 -1.21 -1.53 -8.42
N VAL A 10 -2.06 -2.02 -7.53
CA VAL A 10 -1.97 -1.75 -6.10
C VAL A 10 -1.20 -2.90 -5.46
N LEU A 11 -0.19 -2.56 -4.67
CA LEU A 11 0.55 -3.56 -3.91
C LEU A 11 -0.08 -3.65 -2.51
N VAL A 12 -0.61 -4.81 -2.18
CA VAL A 12 -1.18 -5.09 -0.86
C VAL A 12 -0.11 -5.82 -0.05
N VAL A 13 0.31 -5.24 1.07
CA VAL A 13 1.33 -5.84 1.94
C VAL A 13 0.65 -6.30 3.21
N GLU A 14 0.47 -7.60 3.35
CA GLU A 14 -0.29 -8.20 4.42
C GLU A 14 0.21 -9.63 4.67
N ASP A 15 0.58 -9.94 5.91
CA ASP A 15 1.09 -11.28 6.22
C ASP A 15 -0.03 -12.32 6.42
N ASP A 16 -1.23 -11.88 6.74
CA ASP A 16 -2.40 -12.77 6.76
C ASP A 16 -2.84 -13.01 5.31
N ALA A 17 -2.53 -14.19 4.80
CA ALA A 17 -2.81 -14.51 3.40
C ALA A 17 -4.29 -14.42 3.06
N SER A 18 -5.16 -14.87 3.96
CA SER A 18 -6.60 -14.84 3.71
C SER A 18 -7.11 -13.42 3.58
N LEU A 19 -6.72 -12.55 4.50
CA LEU A 19 -7.11 -11.14 4.43
C LEU A 19 -6.50 -10.48 3.20
N GLY A 20 -5.22 -10.74 2.93
CA GLY A 20 -4.54 -10.17 1.77
C GLY A 20 -5.23 -10.52 0.46
N GLU A 21 -5.65 -11.77 0.31
CA GLU A 21 -6.35 -12.21 -0.89
C GLU A 21 -7.73 -11.56 -1.03
N VAL A 22 -8.44 -11.39 0.08
CA VAL A 22 -9.73 -10.70 0.06
C VAL A 22 -9.56 -9.25 -0.39
N VAL A 23 -8.53 -8.58 0.12
CA VAL A 23 -8.26 -7.18 -0.26
C VAL A 23 -7.87 -7.09 -1.72
N VAL A 24 -6.97 -7.96 -2.19
CA VAL A 24 -6.57 -8.00 -3.60
C VAL A 24 -7.79 -8.20 -4.50
N GLN A 25 -8.65 -9.14 -4.14
CA GLN A 25 -9.84 -9.43 -4.95
C GLN A 25 -10.79 -8.23 -4.98
N ALA A 26 -10.93 -7.52 -3.86
CA ALA A 26 -11.78 -6.34 -3.82
C ALA A 26 -11.31 -5.27 -4.81
N PHE A 27 -10.00 -5.06 -4.93
CA PHE A 27 -9.47 -4.15 -5.93
C PHE A 27 -9.73 -4.63 -7.35
N ARG A 28 -9.49 -5.91 -7.59
CA ARG A 28 -9.72 -6.50 -8.93
C ARG A 28 -11.18 -6.41 -9.36
N ASP A 29 -12.09 -6.62 -8.42
CA ASP A 29 -13.54 -6.52 -8.70
C ASP A 29 -13.92 -5.11 -9.14
N GLU A 30 -13.15 -4.11 -8.73
CA GLU A 30 -13.39 -2.72 -9.11
C GLU A 30 -12.54 -2.27 -10.30
N GLY A 31 -11.91 -3.22 -10.99
CA GLY A 31 -11.13 -2.93 -12.19
C GLY A 31 -9.70 -2.47 -11.95
N LEU A 32 -9.21 -2.57 -10.74
CA LEU A 32 -7.83 -2.24 -10.41
C LEU A 32 -7.00 -3.51 -10.28
N ASP A 33 -5.89 -3.58 -10.99
CA ASP A 33 -4.98 -4.69 -10.79
C ASP A 33 -4.37 -4.60 -9.38
N ALA A 34 -4.10 -5.74 -8.78
CA ALA A 34 -3.54 -5.78 -7.42
C ALA A 34 -2.70 -7.03 -7.24
N ARG A 35 -1.68 -6.92 -6.41
CA ARG A 35 -0.77 -8.01 -6.08
C ARG A 35 -0.52 -8.03 -4.58
N LEU A 36 -0.25 -9.23 -4.05
CA LEU A 36 -0.02 -9.42 -2.63
C LEU A 36 1.46 -9.66 -2.36
N ALA A 37 2.00 -8.93 -1.39
CA ALA A 37 3.29 -9.23 -0.77
C ALA A 37 3.05 -9.63 0.67
N ARG A 38 3.72 -10.64 1.13
CA ARG A 38 3.45 -11.25 2.43
C ARG A 38 4.31 -10.69 3.56
N ASP A 39 5.33 -9.91 3.24
CA ASP A 39 6.17 -9.26 4.23
C ASP A 39 6.86 -8.05 3.61
N GLY A 40 7.59 -7.32 4.45
CA GLY A 40 8.24 -6.09 4.02
C GLY A 40 9.35 -6.29 3.00
N ASP A 41 10.08 -7.39 3.08
CA ASP A 41 11.15 -7.66 2.13
C ASP A 41 10.59 -7.97 0.75
N GLU A 42 9.54 -8.77 0.69
CA GLU A 42 8.86 -9.04 -0.58
C GLU A 42 8.27 -7.76 -1.16
N ALA A 43 7.67 -6.92 -0.30
CA ALA A 43 7.12 -5.65 -0.73
C ALA A 43 8.19 -4.78 -1.38
N MET A 44 9.35 -4.66 -0.76
CA MET A 44 10.40 -3.81 -1.31
C MET A 44 10.97 -4.36 -2.62
N ARG A 45 11.03 -5.68 -2.76
CA ARG A 45 11.43 -6.27 -4.05
C ARG A 45 10.46 -5.89 -5.16
N VAL A 46 9.15 -5.96 -4.88
CA VAL A 46 8.14 -5.58 -5.87
C VAL A 46 8.23 -4.09 -6.19
N VAL A 47 8.38 -3.26 -5.18
CA VAL A 47 8.51 -1.81 -5.39
C VAL A 47 9.72 -1.49 -6.26
N ASP A 48 10.86 -2.14 -5.99
CA ASP A 48 12.09 -1.89 -6.75
C ASP A 48 11.96 -2.30 -8.21
N GLU A 49 11.24 -3.38 -8.48
CA GLU A 49 11.15 -3.93 -9.83
C GLU A 49 10.01 -3.33 -10.65
N LEU A 50 8.88 -3.05 -10.02
CA LEU A 50 7.64 -2.79 -10.75
C LEU A 50 6.97 -1.45 -10.44
N ALA A 51 7.37 -0.75 -9.40
CA ALA A 51 6.84 0.57 -9.03
C ALA A 51 5.30 0.60 -9.01
N PRO A 52 4.65 0.14 -7.94
CA PRO A 52 3.19 0.11 -7.89
C PRO A 52 2.59 1.51 -7.91
N ALA A 53 1.32 1.61 -8.31
CA ALA A 53 0.58 2.86 -8.32
C ALA A 53 0.18 3.31 -6.91
N ALA A 54 0.06 2.37 -5.98
CA ALA A 54 -0.24 2.64 -4.57
C ALA A 54 0.16 1.42 -3.75
N ILE A 55 0.34 1.62 -2.46
CA ILE A 55 0.65 0.53 -1.53
C ILE A 55 -0.37 0.57 -0.41
N VAL A 56 -0.98 -0.58 -0.12
CA VAL A 56 -1.77 -0.81 1.08
C VAL A 56 -0.87 -1.58 2.03
N LEU A 57 -0.56 -1.02 3.17
CA LEU A 57 0.53 -1.52 4.01
C LEU A 57 0.08 -1.76 5.45
N ASP A 58 0.20 -2.99 5.91
CA ASP A 58 0.03 -3.29 7.33
C ASP A 58 1.33 -2.96 8.07
N LEU A 59 1.21 -2.35 9.23
CA LEU A 59 2.37 -2.02 10.07
C LEU A 59 2.84 -3.21 10.88
N MET A 60 1.94 -4.14 11.22
CA MET A 60 2.27 -5.28 12.08
C MET A 60 2.53 -6.52 11.25
N MET A 61 3.79 -6.75 10.97
CA MET A 61 4.20 -7.94 10.22
C MET A 61 5.45 -8.52 10.87
N PRO A 62 5.66 -9.84 10.77
CA PRO A 62 6.88 -10.46 11.30
C PRO A 62 8.11 -10.02 10.50
N ARG A 63 9.26 -10.12 11.12
CA ARG A 63 10.58 -9.82 10.54
C ARG A 63 10.78 -8.36 10.22
N ARG A 64 10.14 -7.85 9.19
CA ARG A 64 10.27 -6.45 8.79
C ARG A 64 8.90 -5.80 8.84
N ASP A 65 8.70 -4.89 9.79
CA ASP A 65 7.40 -4.24 9.98
C ASP A 65 7.15 -3.14 8.93
N GLY A 66 5.92 -2.65 8.90
CA GLY A 66 5.53 -1.65 7.92
C GLY A 66 6.17 -0.28 8.14
N PHE A 67 6.52 0.06 9.37
CA PHE A 67 7.25 1.32 9.62
C PHE A 67 8.61 1.31 8.92
N SER A 68 9.28 0.17 8.90
CA SER A 68 10.56 0.03 8.20
C SER A 68 10.39 0.27 6.70
N VAL A 69 9.31 -0.25 6.13
CA VAL A 69 9.00 -0.02 4.71
C VAL A 69 8.75 1.47 4.45
N LEU A 70 7.95 2.11 5.30
CA LEU A 70 7.70 3.55 5.18
C LEU A 70 8.99 4.36 5.24
N ARG A 71 9.85 4.03 6.20
CA ARG A 71 11.12 4.76 6.37
C ARG A 71 11.99 4.63 5.12
N GLU A 72 12.04 3.46 4.53
CA GLU A 72 12.83 3.26 3.32
C GLU A 72 12.27 4.03 2.14
N LEU A 73 10.95 3.99 1.94
CA LEU A 73 10.30 4.73 0.85
C LEU A 73 10.49 6.24 1.03
N ARG A 74 10.47 6.70 2.27
CA ARG A 74 10.70 8.11 2.53
C ARG A 74 12.16 8.51 2.27
N SER A 75 13.10 7.69 2.70
CA SER A 75 14.51 8.05 2.64
C SER A 75 15.01 8.24 1.21
N ASP A 76 14.45 7.53 0.25
CA ASP A 76 14.86 7.67 -1.16
C ASP A 76 13.86 8.45 -2.00
N GLY A 77 12.86 9.06 -1.38
CA GLY A 77 11.92 9.94 -2.06
C GLY A 77 10.78 9.26 -2.79
N ARG A 78 10.72 7.93 -2.78
CA ARG A 78 9.65 7.21 -3.50
C ARG A 78 8.27 7.47 -2.92
N ILE A 79 8.20 7.78 -1.62
CA ILE A 79 6.91 8.01 -0.96
C ILE A 79 6.14 9.18 -1.55
N ALA A 80 6.85 10.13 -2.17
CA ALA A 80 6.20 11.27 -2.81
C ALA A 80 5.46 10.87 -4.09
N ARG A 81 5.87 9.77 -4.71
CA ARG A 81 5.29 9.31 -5.97
C ARG A 81 4.37 8.12 -5.81
N ILE A 82 4.54 7.34 -4.75
CA ILE A 82 3.75 6.14 -4.52
C ILE A 82 2.94 6.35 -3.25
N PRO A 83 1.63 6.64 -3.37
CA PRO A 83 0.82 6.85 -2.17
C PRO A 83 0.70 5.56 -1.35
N VAL A 84 0.89 5.70 -0.04
CA VAL A 84 0.80 4.56 0.87
C VAL A 84 -0.39 4.76 1.80
N VAL A 85 -1.29 3.80 1.82
CA VAL A 85 -2.40 3.75 2.76
C VAL A 85 -2.06 2.68 3.78
N VAL A 86 -1.93 3.09 5.04
CA VAL A 86 -1.64 2.17 6.13
C VAL A 86 -2.95 1.54 6.60
N VAL A 87 -2.98 0.22 6.72
CA VAL A 87 -4.15 -0.53 7.21
C VAL A 87 -3.68 -1.45 8.32
N THR A 88 -4.05 -1.17 9.55
CA THR A 88 -3.46 -1.88 10.69
C THR A 88 -4.41 -1.94 11.87
N ALA A 89 -4.17 -2.92 12.75
CA ALA A 89 -4.88 -3.00 14.02
C ALA A 89 -4.36 -1.97 15.04
N ILE A 90 -3.23 -1.33 14.76
CA ILE A 90 -2.69 -0.29 15.63
C ILE A 90 -3.51 0.98 15.44
N PHE A 91 -4.11 1.50 16.53
CA PHE A 91 -4.91 2.72 16.44
C PHE A 91 -4.47 3.80 17.42
N GLY A 92 -3.27 3.69 17.96
CA GLY A 92 -2.71 4.70 18.84
C GLY A 92 -2.41 5.99 18.08
N LEU A 93 -2.65 7.12 18.74
CA LEU A 93 -2.42 8.42 18.11
C LEU A 93 -0.95 8.64 17.71
N SER A 94 -0.02 8.23 18.57
CA SER A 94 1.39 8.43 18.29
C SER A 94 1.86 7.63 17.08
N GLU A 95 1.38 6.41 16.92
CA GLU A 95 1.70 5.59 15.75
C GLU A 95 1.13 6.19 14.48
N ARG A 96 -0.10 6.68 14.58
CA ARG A 96 -0.74 7.32 13.44
C ARG A 96 -0.01 8.59 13.02
N MET A 97 0.39 9.40 13.99
CA MET A 97 1.16 10.61 13.73
C MET A 97 2.50 10.30 13.11
N TYR A 98 3.18 9.28 13.62
CA TYR A 98 4.46 8.86 13.08
C TYR A 98 4.35 8.38 11.63
N ALA A 99 3.34 7.55 11.33
CA ALA A 99 3.12 7.09 9.96
C ALA A 99 2.86 8.28 9.03
N THR A 100 2.08 9.25 9.47
CA THR A 100 1.78 10.45 8.70
C THR A 100 3.04 11.27 8.46
N GLU A 101 3.88 11.43 9.48
CA GLU A 101 5.16 12.14 9.35
C GLU A 101 6.09 11.45 8.35
N LEU A 102 6.05 10.12 8.30
CA LEU A 102 6.84 9.37 7.33
C LEU A 102 6.27 9.48 5.92
N GLY A 103 5.09 10.03 5.75
CA GLY A 103 4.52 10.31 4.45
C GLY A 103 3.34 9.43 4.05
N ALA A 104 2.79 8.64 4.97
CA ALA A 104 1.59 7.86 4.67
C ALA A 104 0.46 8.80 4.25
N ALA A 105 -0.20 8.46 3.15
CA ALA A 105 -1.27 9.29 2.60
C ALA A 105 -2.57 9.12 3.37
N ASP A 106 -2.79 7.96 3.97
CA ASP A 106 -3.99 7.70 4.75
C ASP A 106 -3.71 6.60 5.77
N TYR A 107 -4.56 6.49 6.77
CA TYR A 107 -4.38 5.53 7.87
C TYR A 107 -5.75 4.95 8.21
N VAL A 108 -5.90 3.66 7.99
CA VAL A 108 -7.18 2.95 8.18
C VAL A 108 -6.98 1.87 9.24
N THR A 109 -7.84 1.84 10.25
CA THR A 109 -7.72 0.84 11.30
C THR A 109 -8.57 -0.39 11.01
N LYS A 110 -8.07 -1.56 11.38
CA LYS A 110 -8.82 -2.81 11.31
C LYS A 110 -9.79 -2.91 12.49
N PRO A 111 -11.00 -3.41 12.30
CA PRO A 111 -11.60 -3.84 11.04
C PRO A 111 -12.03 -2.65 10.18
N PHE A 112 -12.08 -2.84 8.88
CA PHE A 112 -12.42 -1.78 7.94
C PHE A 112 -13.41 -2.31 6.91
N GLU A 113 -14.07 -1.36 6.22
CA GLU A 113 -14.96 -1.70 5.11
C GLU A 113 -14.14 -1.79 3.82
N LEU A 114 -14.29 -2.87 3.06
CA LEU A 114 -13.53 -3.05 1.82
C LEU A 114 -13.84 -1.95 0.80
N ASP A 115 -15.10 -1.57 0.68
CA ASP A 115 -15.48 -0.52 -0.27
C ASP A 115 -14.84 0.81 0.09
N ASP A 116 -14.75 1.11 1.38
CA ASP A 116 -14.11 2.33 1.84
C ASP A 116 -12.62 2.32 1.51
N LEU A 117 -11.94 1.21 1.77
CA LEU A 117 -10.51 1.08 1.47
C LEU A 117 -10.26 1.25 -0.04
N VAL A 118 -11.03 0.55 -0.86
CA VAL A 118 -10.86 0.63 -2.32
C VAL A 118 -11.10 2.06 -2.81
N SER A 119 -12.14 2.70 -2.29
CA SER A 119 -12.47 4.08 -2.66
C SER A 119 -11.35 5.05 -2.33
N ARG A 120 -10.76 4.94 -1.15
CA ARG A 120 -9.65 5.80 -0.73
C ARG A 120 -8.42 5.61 -1.62
N VAL A 121 -8.09 4.37 -1.92
CA VAL A 121 -6.94 4.07 -2.76
C VAL A 121 -7.16 4.56 -4.19
N ARG A 122 -8.37 4.35 -4.74
CA ARG A 122 -8.68 4.83 -6.09
C ARG A 122 -8.52 6.34 -6.20
N ALA A 123 -9.00 7.07 -5.20
CA ALA A 123 -8.87 8.52 -5.21
C ALA A 123 -7.42 8.95 -5.20
N LEU A 124 -6.58 8.27 -4.43
CA LEU A 124 -5.15 8.58 -4.37
C LEU A 124 -4.44 8.25 -5.67
N VAL A 125 -4.76 7.12 -6.28
CA VAL A 125 -4.16 6.73 -7.57
C VAL A 125 -4.53 7.74 -8.65
N ALA A 126 -5.80 8.15 -8.71
CA ALA A 126 -6.26 9.14 -9.68
C ALA A 126 -5.56 10.48 -9.48
N SER A 127 -5.41 10.91 -8.25
CA SER A 127 -4.77 12.16 -7.90
C SER A 127 -3.28 12.18 -8.30
N HIS A 128 -2.56 11.11 -8.02
CA HIS A 128 -1.14 11.01 -8.38
C HIS A 128 -0.93 10.87 -9.88
N LYS A 129 -1.85 10.21 -10.55
CA LYS A 129 -1.78 10.04 -11.98
C LYS A 129 -1.94 11.37 -12.72
N ALA A 130 -2.74 12.24 -12.16
CA ALA A 130 -2.99 13.55 -12.76
C ALA A 130 -1.79 14.49 -12.61
N ALA A 131 -0.93 14.20 -11.67
CA ALA A 131 0.29 14.95 -11.49
C ALA A 131 1.35 14.46 -12.46
#